data_7e093e93ee36d9da39daff5685c75184
#
_entry.id   7e093e93ee36d9da39daff5685c75184
#
_cell.length_a   1.000
_cell.length_b   1.000
_cell.length_c   1.000
_cell.angle_alpha   90.00
_cell.angle_beta   90.00
_cell.angle_gamma   90.00
#
_symmetry.space_group_name_H-M   'P 1'
#
loop_
_entity.id
_entity.type
_entity.pdbx_description
1 polymer ?
#
loop_
_entity_poly.entity_id
_entity_poly.type
_entity_poly.pdbx_seq_one_letter_code
_entity_poly.pdbx_strand_id
1 'polypeptide(L)'
;SNSDKYSLFFTIHQLPKMQQEMMLSQLNEQQVAELAEKSNAETMKKFNARPGTASNQYLHDLYRFFKLSVRRNEFRDIFKEKLDLHHVPALDNLLYCEEELFPIADFYLSKERWDEAIDIYKELIEIGGFEGEGAEYFQKFGYALQKRKRYAEAIEAYLKADTLKPDNIWNNRHLATCYRLNRNYEAALTYYKKVEEATPEASTAVFYIGSCLAELGQYEEALNYFFKLDFIESNCVKAWR
;
A
#
# COMPACT_ATOMS: atom_id res chain seq x y z
N SER A 1 17.04 -32.38 -2.99
CA SER A 1 16.99 -31.13 -3.77
C SER A 1 18.23 -30.30 -3.51
N ASN A 2 18.57 -29.37 -4.41
CA ASN A 2 19.73 -28.47 -4.21
C ASN A 2 19.61 -27.59 -2.95
N SER A 3 18.40 -27.31 -2.52
CA SER A 3 18.08 -26.58 -1.27
C SER A 3 18.67 -27.26 -0.03
N ASP A 4 18.61 -28.58 0.04
CA ASP A 4 19.03 -29.36 1.22
C ASP A 4 20.54 -29.43 1.32
N LYS A 5 21.22 -29.50 0.18
CA LYS A 5 22.68 -29.40 0.11
C LYS A 5 23.18 -28.05 0.60
N TYR A 6 22.44 -26.96 0.30
CA TYR A 6 22.77 -25.62 0.77
C TYR A 6 22.51 -25.43 2.27
N SER A 7 21.43 -26.01 2.80
CA SER A 7 21.12 -25.97 4.25
C SER A 7 22.19 -26.69 5.08
N LEU A 8 22.60 -27.87 4.62
CA LEU A 8 23.68 -28.64 5.27
C LEU A 8 25.02 -27.90 5.19
N PHE A 9 25.35 -27.37 4.02
CA PHE A 9 26.55 -26.58 3.80
C PHE A 9 26.60 -25.32 4.67
N PHE A 10 25.48 -24.67 4.87
CA PHE A 10 25.36 -23.49 5.72
C PHE A 10 25.51 -23.83 7.20
N THR A 11 24.94 -24.97 7.65
CA THR A 11 25.07 -25.44 9.04
C THR A 11 26.52 -25.80 9.34
N ILE A 12 27.22 -26.45 8.41
CA ILE A 12 28.65 -26.79 8.55
C ILE A 12 29.52 -25.53 8.57
N HIS A 13 29.18 -24.49 7.79
CA HIS A 13 29.93 -23.22 7.74
C HIS A 13 29.78 -22.34 8.98
N GLN A 14 28.79 -22.59 9.83
CA GLN A 14 28.68 -21.93 11.14
C GLN A 14 29.52 -22.53 12.24
N LEU A 15 30.10 -23.70 11.99
CA LEU A 15 31.01 -24.36 12.95
C LEU A 15 32.42 -23.78 12.87
N PRO A 16 33.24 -23.85 13.95
CA PRO A 16 34.66 -23.50 13.92
C PRO A 16 35.39 -24.31 12.85
N LYS A 17 36.36 -23.72 12.16
CA LYS A 17 37.09 -24.33 11.02
C LYS A 17 37.59 -25.76 11.26
N MET A 18 38.09 -26.05 12.46
CA MET A 18 38.56 -27.35 12.86
C MET A 18 37.48 -28.42 12.94
N GLN A 19 36.22 -28.01 13.28
CA GLN A 19 35.06 -28.92 13.29
C GLN A 19 34.49 -29.08 11.88
N GLN A 20 34.59 -28.07 11.02
CA GLN A 20 34.21 -28.15 9.62
C GLN A 20 35.03 -29.19 8.86
N GLU A 21 36.36 -29.17 9.01
CA GLU A 21 37.26 -30.11 8.34
C GLU A 21 37.05 -31.55 8.83
N MET A 22 36.82 -31.72 10.13
CA MET A 22 36.57 -33.04 10.72
C MET A 22 35.20 -33.63 10.27
N MET A 23 34.19 -32.80 10.11
CA MET A 23 32.88 -33.22 9.65
C MET A 23 32.87 -33.53 8.14
N LEU A 24 33.53 -32.70 7.34
CA LEU A 24 33.67 -32.91 5.91
C LEU A 24 34.51 -34.15 5.54
N SER A 25 35.50 -34.50 6.34
CA SER A 25 36.33 -35.69 6.13
C SER A 25 35.65 -37.00 6.54
N GLN A 26 34.62 -36.94 7.38
CA GLN A 26 33.90 -38.13 7.87
C GLN A 26 32.60 -38.45 7.11
N LEU A 27 32.11 -37.51 6.28
CA LEU A 27 30.84 -37.70 5.55
C LEU A 27 31.10 -38.36 4.19
N ASN A 28 30.73 -39.65 4.11
CA ASN A 28 30.65 -40.39 2.85
C ASN A 28 29.42 -39.92 2.08
N GLU A 29 29.45 -39.94 0.73
CA GLU A 29 28.31 -39.50 -0.14
C GLU A 29 26.98 -40.14 0.24
N GLN A 30 27.00 -41.41 0.71
CA GLN A 30 25.79 -42.11 1.17
C GLN A 30 25.22 -41.55 2.47
N GLN A 31 26.04 -41.10 3.41
CA GLN A 31 25.62 -40.51 4.67
C GLN A 31 25.08 -39.10 4.47
N VAL A 32 25.61 -38.36 3.50
CA VAL A 32 25.03 -37.05 3.10
C VAL A 32 23.65 -37.21 2.48
N ALA A 33 23.46 -38.24 1.68
CA ALA A 33 22.15 -38.55 1.08
C ALA A 33 21.12 -38.96 2.16
N GLU A 34 21.48 -39.80 3.14
CA GLU A 34 20.62 -40.24 4.23
C GLU A 34 20.23 -39.09 5.20
N LEU A 35 21.19 -38.20 5.50
CA LEU A 35 20.93 -37.01 6.31
C LEU A 35 20.03 -36.00 5.57
N ALA A 36 20.20 -35.86 4.26
CA ALA A 36 19.35 -35.04 3.41
C ALA A 36 17.92 -35.61 3.34
N GLU A 37 17.76 -36.94 3.22
CA GLU A 37 16.43 -37.58 3.25
C GLU A 37 15.72 -37.46 4.59
N LYS A 38 16.43 -37.64 5.73
CA LYS A 38 15.86 -37.46 7.06
C LYS A 38 15.47 -36.02 7.32
N SER A 39 16.30 -35.06 6.95
CA SER A 39 15.99 -33.63 7.04
C SER A 39 14.80 -33.25 6.17
N ASN A 40 14.71 -33.81 4.96
CA ASN A 40 13.55 -33.63 4.07
C ASN A 40 12.26 -34.22 4.66
N ALA A 41 12.32 -35.42 5.24
CA ALA A 41 11.16 -36.06 5.84
C ALA A 41 10.63 -35.29 7.07
N GLU A 42 11.50 -34.74 7.91
CA GLU A 42 11.12 -33.89 9.04
C GLU A 42 10.60 -32.52 8.56
N THR A 43 11.22 -31.95 7.56
CA THR A 43 10.79 -30.69 6.97
C THR A 43 9.44 -30.85 6.30
N MET A 44 9.23 -31.93 5.52
CA MET A 44 7.93 -32.25 4.90
C MET A 44 6.82 -32.51 5.93
N LYS A 45 7.12 -33.13 7.07
CA LYS A 45 6.15 -33.27 8.16
C LYS A 45 5.75 -31.93 8.76
N LYS A 46 6.69 -31.00 8.92
CA LYS A 46 6.42 -29.63 9.38
C LYS A 46 5.68 -28.80 8.31
N PHE A 47 5.94 -29.04 7.03
CA PHE A 47 5.26 -28.40 5.90
C PHE A 47 3.78 -28.78 5.83
N ASN A 48 3.46 -30.07 6.00
CA ASN A 48 2.08 -30.55 5.93
C ASN A 48 1.24 -30.11 7.15
N ALA A 49 1.88 -29.62 8.21
CA ALA A 49 1.21 -29.20 9.43
C ALA A 49 0.69 -27.75 9.41
N ARG A 50 1.15 -26.88 8.48
CA ARG A 50 0.72 -25.46 8.39
C ARG A 50 0.67 -24.99 6.95
N PRO A 51 -0.53 -24.71 6.37
CA PRO A 51 -0.67 -24.06 5.07
C PRO A 51 0.04 -22.70 5.09
N GLY A 52 0.87 -22.42 4.09
CA GLY A 52 1.64 -21.18 3.97
C GLY A 52 3.11 -21.25 4.43
N THR A 53 3.50 -22.29 5.17
CA THR A 53 4.91 -22.42 5.63
C THR A 53 5.86 -22.66 4.45
N ALA A 54 5.41 -23.37 3.42
CA ALA A 54 6.18 -23.63 2.21
C ALA A 54 6.54 -22.35 1.45
N SER A 55 5.59 -21.46 1.25
CA SER A 55 5.80 -20.17 0.60
C SER A 55 6.78 -19.30 1.42
N ASN A 56 6.60 -19.25 2.72
CA ASN A 56 7.48 -18.47 3.59
C ASN A 56 8.89 -19.04 3.58
N GLN A 57 9.06 -20.35 3.63
CA GLN A 57 10.37 -20.98 3.56
C GLN A 57 11.06 -20.70 2.21
N TYR A 58 10.32 -20.82 1.10
CA TYR A 58 10.83 -20.48 -0.23
C TYR A 58 11.30 -19.03 -0.32
N LEU A 59 10.51 -18.09 0.22
CA LEU A 59 10.88 -16.68 0.26
C LEU A 59 12.12 -16.43 1.13
N HIS A 60 12.22 -17.11 2.27
CA HIS A 60 13.41 -17.04 3.13
C HIS A 60 14.66 -17.59 2.44
N ASP A 61 14.55 -18.71 1.73
CA ASP A 61 15.67 -19.32 1.03
C ASP A 61 16.09 -18.47 -0.18
N LEU A 62 15.13 -17.88 -0.88
CA LEU A 62 15.37 -16.95 -1.96
C LEU A 62 16.08 -15.68 -1.45
N TYR A 63 15.60 -15.11 -0.34
CA TYR A 63 16.23 -13.96 0.32
C TYR A 63 17.67 -14.28 0.75
N ARG A 64 17.91 -15.45 1.38
CA ARG A 64 19.24 -15.92 1.77
C ARG A 64 20.15 -16.08 0.56
N PHE A 65 19.64 -16.64 -0.53
CA PHE A 65 20.40 -16.77 -1.78
C PHE A 65 20.92 -15.41 -2.26
N PHE A 66 20.05 -14.41 -2.37
CA PHE A 66 20.45 -13.08 -2.82
C PHE A 66 21.34 -12.32 -1.83
N LYS A 67 21.23 -12.61 -0.54
CA LYS A 67 22.07 -11.96 0.48
C LYS A 67 23.42 -12.62 0.71
N LEU A 68 23.48 -13.94 0.61
CA LEU A 68 24.64 -14.75 1.03
C LEU A 68 25.39 -15.42 -0.13
N SER A 69 24.80 -15.53 -1.31
CA SER A 69 25.45 -16.15 -2.46
C SER A 69 26.67 -15.33 -2.91
N VAL A 70 27.79 -16.00 -3.12
CA VAL A 70 29.00 -15.43 -3.73
C VAL A 70 28.71 -14.94 -5.16
N ARG A 71 27.77 -15.59 -5.83
CA ARG A 71 27.32 -15.27 -7.20
C ARG A 71 26.20 -14.25 -7.27
N ARG A 72 25.84 -13.59 -6.16
CA ARG A 72 24.74 -12.62 -6.11
C ARG A 72 24.87 -11.50 -7.16
N ASN A 73 26.09 -11.16 -7.55
CA ASN A 73 26.34 -10.11 -8.55
C ASN A 73 26.09 -10.57 -10.00
N GLU A 74 25.96 -11.89 -10.24
CA GLU A 74 25.65 -12.47 -11.54
C GLU A 74 24.13 -12.49 -11.79
N PHE A 75 23.34 -12.31 -10.73
CA PHE A 75 21.87 -12.34 -10.78
C PHE A 75 21.31 -10.98 -10.38
N ARG A 76 20.24 -10.60 -11.06
CA ARG A 76 19.48 -9.41 -10.72
C ARG A 76 18.81 -9.62 -9.36
N ASP A 77 19.06 -8.73 -8.39
CA ASP A 77 18.51 -8.85 -7.02
C ASP A 77 17.03 -8.47 -7.04
N ILE A 78 16.15 -9.46 -7.14
CA ILE A 78 14.70 -9.30 -7.18
C ILE A 78 14.14 -8.56 -5.95
N PHE A 79 14.84 -8.54 -4.81
CA PHE A 79 14.42 -7.79 -3.62
C PHE A 79 14.78 -6.31 -3.67
N LYS A 80 15.62 -5.90 -4.63
CA LYS A 80 15.93 -4.49 -4.90
C LYS A 80 15.06 -3.92 -6.01
N GLU A 81 14.44 -4.78 -6.79
CA GLU A 81 13.54 -4.35 -7.85
C GLU A 81 12.15 -4.08 -7.29
N LYS A 82 11.49 -3.11 -7.86
CA LYS A 82 10.05 -2.97 -7.69
C LYS A 82 9.42 -4.18 -8.37
N LEU A 83 8.98 -5.14 -7.58
CA LEU A 83 8.17 -6.25 -8.07
C LEU A 83 6.73 -5.73 -8.23
N ASP A 84 6.54 -4.96 -9.28
CA ASP A 84 5.22 -4.53 -9.69
C ASP A 84 4.58 -5.70 -10.42
N LEU A 85 3.50 -6.25 -9.85
CA LEU A 85 2.81 -7.41 -10.42
C LEU A 85 2.35 -7.14 -11.86
N HIS A 86 2.02 -5.89 -12.17
CA HIS A 86 1.56 -5.45 -13.48
C HIS A 86 2.69 -5.27 -14.52
N HIS A 87 3.96 -5.30 -14.12
CA HIS A 87 5.12 -5.25 -15.03
C HIS A 87 5.82 -6.60 -15.18
N VAL A 88 5.20 -7.69 -14.75
CA VAL A 88 5.73 -9.04 -14.96
C VAL A 88 5.39 -9.49 -16.38
N PRO A 89 6.37 -9.71 -17.30
CA PRO A 89 6.10 -10.01 -18.69
C PRO A 89 5.19 -11.25 -18.92
N ALA A 90 5.19 -12.18 -17.95
CA ALA A 90 4.32 -13.35 -17.99
C ALA A 90 2.84 -13.01 -17.73
N LEU A 91 2.55 -11.88 -17.11
CA LEU A 91 1.21 -11.39 -16.78
C LEU A 91 0.75 -10.29 -17.74
N ASP A 92 1.66 -9.71 -18.54
CA ASP A 92 1.35 -8.62 -19.48
C ASP A 92 0.13 -8.92 -20.36
N ASN A 93 0.00 -10.14 -20.84
CA ASN A 93 -1.12 -10.54 -21.69
C ASN A 93 -2.44 -10.76 -20.92
N LEU A 94 -2.38 -10.90 -19.61
CA LEU A 94 -3.53 -11.16 -18.73
C LEU A 94 -4.06 -9.88 -18.09
N LEU A 95 -3.23 -8.85 -17.96
CA LEU A 95 -3.53 -7.65 -17.16
C LEU A 95 -3.96 -6.43 -18.00
N TYR A 96 -4.31 -6.64 -19.30
CA TYR A 96 -4.70 -5.54 -20.19
C TYR A 96 -6.18 -5.17 -20.15
N CYS A 97 -6.98 -5.76 -19.25
CA CYS A 97 -8.38 -5.39 -19.11
C CYS A 97 -8.63 -4.63 -17.81
N GLU A 98 -9.52 -3.66 -17.90
CA GLU A 98 -9.98 -2.82 -16.79
C GLU A 98 -10.44 -3.66 -15.58
N GLU A 99 -11.16 -4.77 -15.86
CA GLU A 99 -11.70 -5.70 -14.87
C GLU A 99 -10.61 -6.34 -13.99
N GLU A 100 -9.39 -6.50 -14.50
CA GLU A 100 -8.29 -7.12 -13.78
C GLU A 100 -7.36 -6.11 -13.12
N LEU A 101 -7.11 -4.96 -13.76
CA LEU A 101 -6.22 -3.92 -13.24
C LEU A 101 -6.81 -3.21 -12.01
N PHE A 102 -8.13 -2.99 -11.98
CA PHE A 102 -8.76 -2.28 -10.88
C PHE A 102 -8.64 -3.00 -9.52
N PRO A 103 -8.91 -4.33 -9.41
CA PRO A 103 -8.65 -5.08 -8.18
C PRO A 103 -7.18 -5.04 -7.73
N ILE A 104 -6.23 -4.99 -8.68
CA ILE A 104 -4.80 -4.89 -8.36
C ILE A 104 -4.48 -3.50 -7.79
N ALA A 105 -5.03 -2.43 -8.38
CA ALA A 105 -4.90 -1.08 -7.85
C ALA A 105 -5.45 -0.98 -6.42
N ASP A 106 -6.62 -1.57 -6.16
CA ASP A 106 -7.24 -1.64 -4.83
C ASP A 106 -6.38 -2.44 -3.84
N PHE A 107 -5.78 -3.54 -4.28
CA PHE A 107 -4.84 -4.28 -3.46
C PHE A 107 -3.66 -3.41 -3.05
N TYR A 108 -3.03 -2.67 -3.97
CA TYR A 108 -1.93 -1.77 -3.65
C TYR A 108 -2.37 -0.63 -2.71
N LEU A 109 -3.55 -0.05 -2.91
CA LEU A 109 -4.12 0.92 -1.97
C LEU A 109 -4.28 0.35 -0.56
N SER A 110 -4.79 -0.87 -0.44
CA SER A 110 -4.97 -1.56 0.85
C SER A 110 -3.64 -1.83 1.58
N LYS A 111 -2.55 -1.95 0.82
CA LYS A 111 -1.18 -2.16 1.32
C LYS A 111 -0.40 -0.85 1.47
N GLU A 112 -1.05 0.30 1.30
CA GLU A 112 -0.43 1.63 1.36
C GLU A 112 0.72 1.82 0.34
N ARG A 113 0.70 1.05 -0.74
CA ARG A 113 1.64 1.13 -1.86
C ARG A 113 1.14 2.17 -2.86
N TRP A 114 1.23 3.44 -2.47
CA TRP A 114 0.61 4.56 -3.19
C TRP A 114 1.18 4.78 -4.59
N ASP A 115 2.48 4.60 -4.79
CA ASP A 115 3.12 4.83 -6.09
C ASP A 115 2.67 3.80 -7.12
N GLU A 116 2.65 2.53 -6.73
CA GLU A 116 2.21 1.43 -7.58
C GLU A 116 0.72 1.56 -7.92
N ALA A 117 -0.10 1.95 -6.94
CA ALA A 117 -1.51 2.22 -7.19
C ALA A 117 -1.69 3.39 -8.19
N ILE A 118 -0.91 4.47 -8.04
CA ILE A 118 -0.95 5.62 -8.96
C ILE A 118 -0.60 5.19 -10.37
N ASP A 119 0.42 4.36 -10.55
CA ASP A 119 0.85 3.91 -11.87
C ASP A 119 -0.26 3.10 -12.56
N ILE A 120 -0.90 2.15 -11.85
CA ILE A 120 -2.04 1.38 -12.40
C ILE A 120 -3.26 2.26 -12.70
N TYR A 121 -3.61 3.21 -11.81
CA TYR A 121 -4.73 4.11 -12.09
C TYR A 121 -4.48 5.00 -13.31
N LYS A 122 -3.23 5.38 -13.60
CA LYS A 122 -2.88 6.09 -14.85
C LYS A 122 -3.12 5.20 -16.07
N GLU A 123 -2.67 3.95 -16.02
CA GLU A 123 -2.91 2.99 -17.10
C GLU A 123 -4.41 2.78 -17.33
N LEU A 124 -5.19 2.62 -16.26
CA LEU A 124 -6.65 2.52 -16.33
C LEU A 124 -7.27 3.76 -17.00
N ILE A 125 -6.78 4.96 -16.68
CA ILE A 125 -7.26 6.21 -17.28
C ILE A 125 -6.91 6.28 -18.77
N GLU A 126 -5.75 5.76 -19.18
CA GLU A 126 -5.31 5.72 -20.58
C GLU A 126 -6.09 4.69 -21.41
N ILE A 127 -6.43 3.54 -20.83
CA ILE A 127 -7.27 2.52 -21.49
C ILE A 127 -8.65 3.09 -21.81
N GLY A 128 -9.18 3.94 -20.95
CA GLY A 128 -10.52 4.54 -21.13
C GLY A 128 -11.64 3.51 -20.90
N GLY A 129 -12.85 3.93 -21.03
CA GLY A 129 -13.98 2.98 -20.92
C GLY A 129 -14.84 3.12 -19.66
N PHE A 130 -14.62 4.16 -18.87
CA PHE A 130 -15.31 4.44 -17.58
C PHE A 130 -16.83 4.67 -17.69
N GLU A 131 -17.56 3.82 -18.41
CA GLU A 131 -19.00 3.89 -18.48
C GLU A 131 -19.62 3.43 -17.14
N GLY A 132 -19.97 4.40 -16.29
CA GLY A 132 -20.76 4.16 -15.08
C GLY A 132 -19.99 4.18 -13.75
N GLU A 133 -18.83 3.55 -13.63
CA GLU A 133 -18.05 3.44 -12.38
C GLU A 133 -16.84 4.39 -12.31
N GLY A 134 -16.60 5.19 -13.35
CA GLY A 134 -15.41 6.05 -13.47
C GLY A 134 -15.20 7.02 -12.32
N ALA A 135 -16.26 7.43 -11.61
CA ALA A 135 -16.14 8.29 -10.45
C ALA A 135 -15.32 7.65 -9.33
N GLU A 136 -15.48 6.34 -9.08
CA GLU A 136 -14.74 5.61 -8.05
C GLU A 136 -13.25 5.51 -8.38
N TYR A 137 -12.91 5.28 -9.64
CA TYR A 137 -11.51 5.27 -10.09
C TYR A 137 -10.81 6.59 -9.81
N PHE A 138 -11.44 7.69 -10.21
CA PHE A 138 -10.88 9.01 -9.97
C PHE A 138 -10.81 9.37 -8.48
N GLN A 139 -11.77 8.92 -7.67
CA GLN A 139 -11.71 9.10 -6.22
C GLN A 139 -10.53 8.35 -5.60
N LYS A 140 -10.34 7.08 -5.94
CA LYS A 140 -9.24 6.26 -5.43
C LYS A 140 -7.88 6.76 -5.94
N PHE A 141 -7.79 7.14 -7.21
CA PHE A 141 -6.60 7.77 -7.78
C PHE A 141 -6.24 9.06 -7.05
N GLY A 142 -7.22 9.96 -6.87
CA GLY A 142 -7.04 11.20 -6.11
C GLY A 142 -6.58 10.94 -4.68
N TYR A 143 -7.10 9.88 -4.03
CA TYR A 143 -6.70 9.50 -2.69
C TYR A 143 -5.23 9.04 -2.62
N ALA A 144 -4.79 8.22 -3.56
CA ALA A 144 -3.39 7.80 -3.65
C ALA A 144 -2.46 9.00 -3.86
N LEU A 145 -2.81 9.92 -4.78
CA LEU A 145 -2.08 11.16 -5.03
C LEU A 145 -2.02 12.06 -3.79
N GLN A 146 -3.14 12.20 -3.06
CA GLN A 146 -3.21 12.95 -1.81
C GLN A 146 -2.26 12.37 -0.75
N LYS A 147 -2.18 11.05 -0.60
CA LYS A 147 -1.25 10.38 0.32
C LYS A 147 0.20 10.62 -0.05
N ARG A 148 0.50 10.75 -1.35
CA ARG A 148 1.83 11.15 -1.86
C ARG A 148 2.08 12.65 -1.83
N LYS A 149 1.16 13.45 -1.30
CA LYS A 149 1.21 14.93 -1.21
C LYS A 149 1.24 15.62 -2.58
N ARG A 150 0.79 14.94 -3.65
CA ARG A 150 0.64 15.48 -5.00
C ARG A 150 -0.72 16.18 -5.11
N TYR A 151 -0.90 17.26 -4.34
CA TYR A 151 -2.23 17.86 -4.13
C TYR A 151 -2.85 18.44 -5.39
N ALA A 152 -2.05 19.05 -6.28
CA ALA A 152 -2.55 19.62 -7.53
C ALA A 152 -3.19 18.55 -8.43
N GLU A 153 -2.50 17.42 -8.62
CA GLU A 153 -3.00 16.30 -9.41
C GLU A 153 -4.18 15.59 -8.74
N ALA A 154 -4.15 15.51 -7.40
CA ALA A 154 -5.28 14.96 -6.64
C ALA A 154 -6.55 15.81 -6.82
N ILE A 155 -6.43 17.14 -6.85
CA ILE A 155 -7.54 18.06 -7.12
C ILE A 155 -8.14 17.78 -8.50
N GLU A 156 -7.31 17.63 -9.53
CA GLU A 156 -7.79 17.32 -10.89
C GLU A 156 -8.55 15.99 -10.93
N ALA A 157 -8.04 14.95 -10.26
CA ALA A 157 -8.70 13.67 -10.18
C ALA A 157 -10.05 13.77 -9.44
N TYR A 158 -10.11 14.44 -8.31
CA TYR A 158 -11.35 14.61 -7.56
C TYR A 158 -12.38 15.48 -8.30
N LEU A 159 -11.95 16.48 -9.06
CA LEU A 159 -12.85 17.27 -9.91
C LEU A 159 -13.44 16.42 -11.03
N LYS A 160 -12.68 15.52 -11.65
CA LYS A 160 -13.21 14.55 -12.60
C LYS A 160 -14.23 13.61 -11.95
N ALA A 161 -13.94 13.13 -10.73
CA ALA A 161 -14.89 12.35 -9.96
C ALA A 161 -16.18 13.12 -9.66
N ASP A 162 -16.09 14.41 -9.33
CA ASP A 162 -17.25 15.27 -9.05
C ASP A 162 -18.11 15.51 -10.29
N THR A 163 -17.49 15.61 -11.48
CA THR A 163 -18.26 15.72 -12.75
C THR A 163 -19.03 14.45 -13.09
N LEU A 164 -18.50 13.27 -12.74
CA LEU A 164 -19.14 11.97 -12.99
C LEU A 164 -20.20 11.63 -11.94
N LYS A 165 -19.95 11.97 -10.69
CA LYS A 165 -20.87 11.76 -9.56
C LYS A 165 -20.86 12.99 -8.66
N PRO A 166 -21.72 13.99 -8.96
CA PRO A 166 -21.81 15.22 -8.18
C PRO A 166 -22.22 14.96 -6.72
N ASP A 167 -21.88 15.90 -5.86
CA ASP A 167 -22.30 15.98 -4.45
C ASP A 167 -21.95 14.79 -3.57
N ASN A 168 -20.92 14.05 -3.95
CA ASN A 168 -20.38 12.99 -3.09
C ASN A 168 -19.63 13.61 -1.90
N ILE A 169 -20.18 13.43 -0.67
CA ILE A 169 -19.65 14.00 0.58
C ILE A 169 -18.20 13.60 0.81
N TRP A 170 -17.87 12.32 0.55
CA TRP A 170 -16.52 11.82 0.70
C TRP A 170 -15.57 12.55 -0.27
N ASN A 171 -15.95 12.67 -1.54
CA ASN A 171 -15.18 13.38 -2.56
C ASN A 171 -14.99 14.85 -2.19
N ASN A 172 -16.05 15.54 -1.82
CA ASN A 172 -16.01 16.95 -1.42
C ASN A 172 -15.07 17.18 -0.23
N ARG A 173 -15.09 16.31 0.77
CA ARG A 173 -14.21 16.39 1.93
C ARG A 173 -12.71 16.24 1.54
N HIS A 174 -12.40 15.29 0.68
CA HIS A 174 -11.02 15.07 0.23
C HIS A 174 -10.54 16.18 -0.69
N LEU A 175 -11.41 16.64 -1.59
CA LEU A 175 -11.13 17.77 -2.48
C LEU A 175 -10.86 19.06 -1.68
N ALA A 176 -11.74 19.38 -0.70
CA ALA A 176 -11.51 20.49 0.21
C ALA A 176 -10.18 20.39 0.96
N THR A 177 -9.84 19.18 1.44
CA THR A 177 -8.56 18.94 2.11
C THR A 177 -7.38 19.18 1.19
N CYS A 178 -7.44 18.75 -0.07
CA CYS A 178 -6.39 18.98 -1.06
C CYS A 178 -6.24 20.47 -1.38
N TYR A 179 -7.34 21.20 -1.56
CA TYR A 179 -7.30 22.65 -1.76
C TYR A 179 -6.66 23.37 -0.57
N ARG A 180 -7.03 23.03 0.66
CA ARG A 180 -6.44 23.61 1.87
C ARG A 180 -4.94 23.34 1.97
N LEU A 181 -4.50 22.09 1.72
CA LEU A 181 -3.09 21.73 1.74
C LEU A 181 -2.29 22.36 0.58
N ASN A 182 -2.98 22.70 -0.52
CA ASN A 182 -2.43 23.46 -1.63
C ASN A 182 -2.54 24.99 -1.43
N ARG A 183 -2.97 25.43 -0.24
CA ARG A 183 -3.14 26.85 0.17
C ARG A 183 -4.19 27.65 -0.63
N ASN A 184 -5.10 26.97 -1.30
CA ASN A 184 -6.25 27.61 -1.93
C ASN A 184 -7.44 27.55 -0.97
N TYR A 185 -7.45 28.48 -0.01
CA TYR A 185 -8.40 28.46 1.10
C TYR A 185 -9.82 28.81 0.68
N GLU A 186 -10.00 29.68 -0.33
CA GLU A 186 -11.31 30.02 -0.89
C GLU A 186 -12.02 28.81 -1.49
N ALA A 187 -11.31 28.07 -2.33
CA ALA A 187 -11.86 26.85 -2.93
C ALA A 187 -12.10 25.78 -1.84
N ALA A 188 -11.19 25.65 -0.87
CA ALA A 188 -11.38 24.73 0.24
C ALA A 188 -12.67 25.03 1.03
N LEU A 189 -12.94 26.30 1.32
CA LEU A 189 -14.16 26.75 2.00
C LEU A 189 -15.42 26.35 1.26
N THR A 190 -15.43 26.52 -0.05
CA THR A 190 -16.59 26.16 -0.88
C THR A 190 -16.97 24.68 -0.71
N TYR A 191 -15.97 23.80 -0.77
CA TYR A 191 -16.23 22.36 -0.64
C TYR A 191 -16.46 21.92 0.81
N TYR A 192 -15.78 22.52 1.82
CA TYR A 192 -16.08 22.22 3.21
C TYR A 192 -17.49 22.66 3.60
N LYS A 193 -17.99 23.79 3.09
CA LYS A 193 -19.38 24.21 3.30
C LYS A 193 -20.39 23.21 2.72
N LYS A 194 -20.14 22.65 1.52
CA LYS A 194 -20.96 21.56 0.98
C LYS A 194 -20.97 20.32 1.91
N VAL A 195 -19.83 19.99 2.52
CA VAL A 195 -19.75 18.89 3.49
C VAL A 195 -20.54 19.23 4.77
N GLU A 196 -20.44 20.46 5.26
CA GLU A 196 -21.19 20.94 6.44
C GLU A 196 -22.71 20.93 6.19
N GLU A 197 -23.16 21.37 5.01
CA GLU A 197 -24.58 21.34 4.64
C GLU A 197 -25.16 19.92 4.64
N ALA A 198 -24.37 18.95 4.14
CA ALA A 198 -24.77 17.55 4.11
C ALA A 198 -24.65 16.86 5.49
N THR A 199 -23.70 17.28 6.30
CA THR A 199 -23.42 16.72 7.64
C THR A 199 -23.09 17.83 8.65
N PRO A 200 -24.12 18.52 9.21
CA PRO A 200 -23.94 19.68 10.08
C PRO A 200 -23.20 19.39 11.38
N GLU A 201 -23.18 18.15 11.83
CA GLU A 201 -22.51 17.71 13.05
C GLU A 201 -21.05 17.23 12.82
N ALA A 202 -20.55 17.30 11.59
CA ALA A 202 -19.19 16.91 11.28
C ALA A 202 -18.18 17.91 11.84
N SER A 203 -17.73 17.70 13.10
CA SER A 203 -16.76 18.54 13.81
C SER A 203 -15.52 18.85 12.97
N THR A 204 -15.04 17.88 12.20
CA THR A 204 -13.88 18.04 11.31
C THR A 204 -14.10 19.06 10.20
N ALA A 205 -15.30 19.13 9.58
CA ALA A 205 -15.62 20.10 8.55
C ALA A 205 -15.68 21.51 9.16
N VAL A 206 -16.38 21.66 10.29
CA VAL A 206 -16.49 22.92 11.04
C VAL A 206 -15.13 23.46 11.46
N PHE A 207 -14.25 22.59 11.95
CA PHE A 207 -12.86 22.95 12.31
C PHE A 207 -12.08 23.49 11.11
N TYR A 208 -12.15 22.80 9.96
CA TYR A 208 -11.39 23.22 8.79
C TYR A 208 -11.96 24.46 8.12
N ILE A 209 -13.27 24.70 8.20
CA ILE A 209 -13.88 25.97 7.78
C ILE A 209 -13.30 27.11 8.63
N GLY A 210 -13.35 27.00 9.96
CA GLY A 210 -12.77 28.00 10.85
C GLY A 210 -11.28 28.25 10.58
N SER A 211 -10.51 27.17 10.34
CA SER A 211 -9.09 27.27 10.01
C SER A 211 -8.86 27.99 8.68
N CYS A 212 -9.63 27.68 7.62
CA CYS A 212 -9.50 28.36 6.33
C CYS A 212 -9.88 29.84 6.41
N LEU A 213 -10.92 30.19 7.17
CA LEU A 213 -11.33 31.57 7.42
C LEU A 213 -10.22 32.36 8.14
N ALA A 214 -9.58 31.74 9.12
CA ALA A 214 -8.48 32.36 9.84
C ALA A 214 -7.27 32.63 8.92
N GLU A 215 -6.94 31.72 8.04
CA GLU A 215 -5.87 31.87 7.03
C GLU A 215 -6.20 32.99 6.01
N LEU A 216 -7.49 33.21 5.73
CA LEU A 216 -7.98 34.30 4.89
C LEU A 216 -8.09 35.64 5.63
N GLY A 217 -7.78 35.69 6.93
CA GLY A 217 -7.88 36.90 7.76
C GLY A 217 -9.30 37.24 8.22
N GLN A 218 -10.28 36.38 7.98
CA GLN A 218 -11.68 36.52 8.40
C GLN A 218 -11.88 36.03 9.84
N TYR A 219 -11.23 36.69 10.79
CA TYR A 219 -11.11 36.21 12.17
C TYR A 219 -12.43 36.17 12.94
N GLU A 220 -13.35 37.11 12.68
CA GLU A 220 -14.66 37.13 13.36
C GLU A 220 -15.50 35.92 12.96
N GLU A 221 -15.53 35.59 11.66
CA GLU A 221 -16.24 34.42 11.17
C GLU A 221 -15.58 33.13 11.64
N ALA A 222 -14.25 33.06 11.60
CA ALA A 222 -13.49 31.94 12.10
C ALA A 222 -13.80 31.62 13.56
N LEU A 223 -13.90 32.66 14.41
CA LEU A 223 -14.23 32.54 15.82
C LEU A 223 -15.63 31.94 16.01
N ASN A 224 -16.61 32.37 15.22
CA ASN A 224 -17.96 31.79 15.25
C ASN A 224 -17.97 30.29 14.94
N TYR A 225 -17.16 29.87 13.97
CA TYR A 225 -17.01 28.43 13.65
C TYR A 225 -16.32 27.66 14.76
N PHE A 226 -15.34 28.23 15.46
CA PHE A 226 -14.71 27.58 16.60
C PHE A 226 -15.65 27.49 17.83
N PHE A 227 -16.51 28.46 18.06
CA PHE A 227 -17.58 28.33 19.04
C PHE A 227 -18.60 27.28 18.69
N LYS A 228 -18.99 27.19 17.41
CA LYS A 228 -19.83 26.10 16.93
C LYS A 228 -19.19 24.73 17.16
N LEU A 229 -17.90 24.61 16.91
CA LEU A 229 -17.13 23.37 17.16
C LEU A 229 -17.17 22.98 18.64
N ASP A 230 -16.88 23.93 19.55
CA ASP A 230 -16.91 23.69 21.00
C ASP A 230 -18.30 23.22 21.46
N PHE A 231 -19.36 23.80 20.91
CA PHE A 231 -20.73 23.37 21.18
C PHE A 231 -21.00 21.94 20.72
N ILE A 232 -20.55 21.56 19.51
CA ILE A 232 -20.73 20.21 18.95
C ILE A 232 -19.94 19.20 19.83
N GLU A 233 -18.68 19.46 20.14
CA GLU A 233 -17.85 18.56 20.93
C GLU A 233 -18.31 18.44 22.39
N SER A 234 -18.77 19.54 23.01
CA SER A 234 -19.30 19.50 24.37
C SER A 234 -20.60 18.69 24.47
N ASN A 235 -21.44 18.71 23.42
CA ASN A 235 -22.64 17.88 23.35
C ASN A 235 -22.30 16.41 23.14
N CYS A 236 -21.29 16.08 22.31
CA CYS A 236 -20.80 14.71 22.16
C CYS A 236 -20.31 14.14 23.51
N VAL A 237 -19.54 14.89 24.27
CA VAL A 237 -19.03 14.45 25.62
C VAL A 237 -20.18 14.23 26.60
N LYS A 238 -21.26 15.03 26.56
CA LYS A 238 -22.44 14.83 27.42
C LYS A 238 -23.24 13.59 27.07
N ALA A 239 -23.24 13.17 25.80
CA ALA A 239 -23.93 11.96 25.38
C ALA A 239 -23.24 10.66 25.86
N TRP A 240 -21.98 10.74 26.32
CA TRP A 240 -21.21 9.59 26.82
C TRP A 240 -21.17 9.52 28.37
N ARG A 241 -21.81 10.43 29.07
CA ARG A 241 -22.01 10.45 30.53
C ARG A 241 -23.44 10.03 30.91
#